data_ce8bc4e5274b20734fa64b87183a624d
#
_entry.id   ce8bc4e5274b20734fa64b87183a624d
#
_cell.length_a   1.000
_cell.length_b   1.000
_cell.length_c   1.000
_cell.angle_alpha   90.00
_cell.angle_beta   90.00
_cell.angle_gamma   90.00
#
_symmetry.space_group_name_H-M   'P 1'
#
loop_
_entity.id
_entity.type
_entity.pdbx_description
1 polymer ?
#
loop_
_entity_poly.entity_id
_entity_poly.type
_entity_poly.pdbx_seq_one_letter_code
_entity_poly.pdbx_strand_id
1 'polypeptide(L)'
;MSIEWLSEKLKEHNIELSNTQKEQFQTYYQLLVEWNEKMNLTSITDEHEVYLKHFYDSITPSFYYDFKGSLSICDVGAGAGFPSIPLKIIFPELKVTIVDSLNKRIQFLNHLADDLGLQDVSFVHDRAETFGKGDYRESYDIVTARAVARLTVLSELCLPLVRKGSQFIALKSSKGEEELDEAQFAINVLGGNVKETFNFELPEEAGERQMIVIDKRRQTSKKYPRKPGTPNKSPLLEK
;
A
#
# COMPACT_ATOMS: atom_id res chain seq x y z
N MET A 1 -22.40 -3.53 13.07
CA MET A 1 -22.64 -2.13 12.58
C MET A 1 -21.56 -1.67 11.62
N SER A 2 -20.29 -1.81 11.93
CA SER A 2 -19.23 -1.25 11.07
C SER A 2 -19.05 -1.98 9.73
N ILE A 3 -19.34 -3.28 9.66
CA ILE A 3 -19.30 -4.02 8.38
C ILE A 3 -20.47 -3.65 7.46
N GLU A 4 -21.66 -3.38 8.03
CA GLU A 4 -22.81 -2.89 7.26
C GLU A 4 -22.50 -1.50 6.65
N TRP A 5 -21.92 -0.60 7.45
CA TRP A 5 -21.48 0.71 7.00
C TRP A 5 -20.47 0.58 5.84
N LEU A 6 -19.43 -0.26 5.99
CA LEU A 6 -18.46 -0.50 4.92
C LEU A 6 -19.14 -1.03 3.65
N SER A 7 -20.07 -1.99 3.81
CA SER A 7 -20.81 -2.57 2.69
C SER A 7 -21.66 -1.54 1.95
N GLU A 8 -22.32 -0.63 2.68
CA GLU A 8 -23.12 0.45 2.09
C GLU A 8 -22.23 1.44 1.33
N LYS A 9 -21.12 1.87 1.95
CA LYS A 9 -20.17 2.79 1.31
C LYS A 9 -19.52 2.22 0.06
N LEU A 10 -19.16 0.94 0.04
CA LEU A 10 -18.61 0.29 -1.13
C LEU A 10 -19.63 0.11 -2.27
N LYS A 11 -20.91 -0.07 -1.96
CA LYS A 11 -21.98 -0.10 -2.96
C LYS A 11 -22.12 1.20 -3.73
N GLU A 12 -21.85 2.36 -3.10
CA GLU A 12 -21.82 3.66 -3.78
C GLU A 12 -20.81 3.66 -4.94
N HIS A 13 -19.79 2.77 -4.89
CA HIS A 13 -18.74 2.58 -5.90
C HIS A 13 -18.90 1.27 -6.70
N ASN A 14 -20.10 0.67 -6.73
CA ASN A 14 -20.39 -0.59 -7.43
C ASN A 14 -19.54 -1.78 -6.95
N ILE A 15 -19.15 -1.81 -5.69
CA ILE A 15 -18.46 -2.93 -5.05
C ILE A 15 -19.42 -3.57 -4.05
N GLU A 16 -19.81 -4.81 -4.31
CA GLU A 16 -20.66 -5.59 -3.42
C GLU A 16 -19.84 -6.65 -2.68
N LEU A 17 -19.88 -6.61 -1.34
CA LEU A 17 -19.21 -7.60 -0.51
C LEU A 17 -20.03 -8.91 -0.43
N SER A 18 -19.38 -10.02 -0.73
CA SER A 18 -19.91 -11.35 -0.40
C SER A 18 -19.92 -11.57 1.12
N ASN A 19 -20.68 -12.59 1.58
CA ASN A 19 -20.68 -12.96 3.00
C ASN A 19 -19.28 -13.34 3.49
N THR A 20 -18.51 -14.08 2.70
CA THR A 20 -17.12 -14.44 3.03
C THR A 20 -16.24 -13.20 3.20
N GLN A 21 -16.34 -12.22 2.32
CA GLN A 21 -15.57 -10.98 2.44
C GLN A 21 -15.96 -10.18 3.70
N LYS A 22 -17.25 -10.14 4.05
CA LYS A 22 -17.70 -9.53 5.30
C LYS A 22 -17.12 -10.21 6.53
N GLU A 23 -17.13 -11.55 6.55
CA GLU A 23 -16.52 -12.35 7.62
C GLU A 23 -15.00 -12.10 7.69
N GLN A 24 -14.32 -12.01 6.55
CA GLN A 24 -12.89 -11.68 6.49
C GLN A 24 -12.58 -10.32 7.11
N PHE A 25 -13.34 -9.26 6.82
CA PHE A 25 -13.15 -7.94 7.44
C PHE A 25 -13.42 -7.96 8.96
N GLN A 26 -14.43 -8.69 9.41
CA GLN A 26 -14.73 -8.84 10.84
C GLN A 26 -13.59 -9.57 11.57
N THR A 27 -13.11 -10.67 11.01
CA THR A 27 -11.96 -11.43 11.55
C THR A 27 -10.70 -10.57 11.54
N TYR A 28 -10.46 -9.82 10.46
CA TYR A 28 -9.32 -8.90 10.38
C TYR A 28 -9.33 -7.86 11.50
N TYR A 29 -10.48 -7.23 11.75
CA TYR A 29 -10.63 -6.28 12.84
C TYR A 29 -10.32 -6.92 14.20
N GLN A 30 -10.89 -8.10 14.49
CA GLN A 30 -10.67 -8.81 15.75
C GLN A 30 -9.19 -9.13 15.97
N LEU A 31 -8.53 -9.68 14.97
CA LEU A 31 -7.09 -10.00 15.03
C LEU A 31 -6.24 -8.75 15.15
N LEU A 32 -6.58 -7.68 14.43
CA LEU A 32 -5.85 -6.41 14.51
C LEU A 32 -5.87 -5.87 15.95
N VAL A 33 -7.01 -5.85 16.61
CA VAL A 33 -7.15 -5.37 17.99
C VAL A 33 -6.40 -6.28 18.97
N GLU A 34 -6.59 -7.61 18.86
CA GLU A 34 -5.94 -8.59 19.73
C GLU A 34 -4.40 -8.47 19.65
N TRP A 35 -3.85 -8.45 18.44
CA TRP A 35 -2.40 -8.37 18.26
C TRP A 35 -1.85 -6.98 18.59
N ASN A 36 -2.66 -5.94 18.43
CA ASN A 36 -2.26 -4.58 18.78
C ASN A 36 -1.94 -4.40 20.26
N GLU A 37 -2.63 -5.13 21.14
CA GLU A 37 -2.33 -5.13 22.59
C GLU A 37 -0.89 -5.55 22.88
N LYS A 38 -0.31 -6.41 22.04
CA LYS A 38 1.04 -6.98 22.21
C LYS A 38 2.12 -6.28 21.40
N MET A 39 1.74 -5.65 20.27
CA MET A 39 2.71 -5.30 19.22
C MET A 39 2.68 -3.85 18.74
N ASN A 40 1.71 -3.05 19.16
CA ASN A 40 1.51 -1.68 18.68
C ASN A 40 1.49 -1.60 17.13
N LEU A 41 0.56 -2.31 16.50
CA LEU A 41 0.40 -2.35 15.05
C LEU A 41 -0.21 -1.06 14.50
N THR A 42 -1.14 -0.47 15.27
CA THR A 42 -1.86 0.76 14.94
C THR A 42 -2.18 1.56 16.20
N SER A 43 -2.35 2.86 16.06
CA SER A 43 -2.90 3.73 17.10
C SER A 43 -4.44 3.77 17.12
N ILE A 44 -5.10 3.22 16.08
CA ILE A 44 -6.55 3.23 15.90
C ILE A 44 -7.08 1.85 16.23
N THR A 45 -7.93 1.75 17.27
CA THR A 45 -8.53 0.49 17.74
C THR A 45 -10.05 0.55 17.86
N ASP A 46 -10.63 1.75 17.80
CA ASP A 46 -12.09 1.90 17.70
C ASP A 46 -12.59 1.23 16.42
N GLU A 47 -13.65 0.43 16.53
CA GLU A 47 -14.14 -0.38 15.43
C GLU A 47 -14.52 0.48 14.22
N HIS A 48 -15.30 1.53 14.42
CA HIS A 48 -15.74 2.38 13.33
C HIS A 48 -14.56 3.10 12.66
N GLU A 49 -13.61 3.61 13.46
CA GLU A 49 -12.41 4.25 12.94
C GLU A 49 -11.51 3.29 12.14
N VAL A 50 -11.39 2.02 12.56
CA VAL A 50 -10.65 1.01 11.80
C VAL A 50 -11.32 0.75 10.45
N TYR A 51 -12.65 0.60 10.42
CA TYR A 51 -13.39 0.39 9.18
C TYR A 51 -13.30 1.60 8.25
N LEU A 52 -13.32 2.82 8.77
CA LEU A 52 -13.21 4.05 7.99
C LEU A 52 -11.77 4.35 7.55
N LYS A 53 -10.84 4.47 8.51
CA LYS A 53 -9.49 4.99 8.29
C LYS A 53 -8.47 3.91 7.90
N HIS A 54 -8.81 2.63 8.05
CA HIS A 54 -7.95 1.54 7.60
C HIS A 54 -8.58 0.77 6.45
N PHE A 55 -9.77 0.18 6.58
CA PHE A 55 -10.33 -0.66 5.53
C PHE A 55 -10.83 0.15 4.35
N TYR A 56 -11.76 1.08 4.57
CA TYR A 56 -12.30 1.90 3.48
C TYR A 56 -11.21 2.72 2.81
N ASP A 57 -10.35 3.42 3.58
CA ASP A 57 -9.21 4.18 3.05
C ASP A 57 -8.27 3.31 2.19
N SER A 58 -8.05 2.03 2.56
CA SER A 58 -7.26 1.08 1.77
C SER A 58 -7.92 0.66 0.46
N ILE A 59 -9.24 0.69 0.38
CA ILE A 59 -10.01 0.28 -0.79
C ILE A 59 -10.22 1.45 -1.77
N THR A 60 -10.18 2.70 -1.30
CA THR A 60 -10.40 3.90 -2.13
C THR A 60 -9.59 3.94 -3.44
N PRO A 61 -8.33 3.43 -3.52
CA PRO A 61 -7.62 3.37 -4.79
C PRO A 61 -8.38 2.63 -5.90
N SER A 62 -9.21 1.65 -5.55
CA SER A 62 -9.99 0.89 -6.52
C SER A 62 -11.13 1.65 -7.16
N PHE A 63 -11.47 2.82 -6.66
CA PHE A 63 -12.47 3.71 -7.27
C PHE A 63 -11.92 4.47 -8.48
N TYR A 64 -10.59 4.57 -8.54
CA TYR A 64 -9.86 5.34 -9.57
C TYR A 64 -8.95 4.47 -10.43
N TYR A 65 -8.62 3.27 -9.98
CA TYR A 65 -7.69 2.36 -10.63
C TYR A 65 -8.28 0.96 -10.71
N ASP A 66 -8.15 0.30 -11.86
CA ASP A 66 -8.66 -1.06 -12.05
C ASP A 66 -7.69 -2.11 -11.50
N PHE A 67 -8.08 -2.77 -10.42
CA PHE A 67 -7.34 -3.86 -9.79
C PHE A 67 -7.82 -5.26 -10.22
N LYS A 68 -8.70 -5.35 -11.23
CA LYS A 68 -9.22 -6.64 -11.68
C LYS A 68 -8.14 -7.48 -12.37
N GLY A 69 -8.28 -8.79 -12.22
CA GLY A 69 -7.38 -9.77 -12.79
C GLY A 69 -6.19 -10.13 -11.89
N SER A 70 -5.36 -11.03 -12.39
CA SER A 70 -4.22 -11.61 -11.65
C SER A 70 -2.99 -10.69 -11.67
N LEU A 71 -3.15 -9.45 -11.15
CA LEU A 71 -2.06 -8.50 -11.04
C LEU A 71 -1.14 -8.83 -9.86
N SER A 72 0.17 -8.68 -10.06
CA SER A 72 1.16 -8.78 -9.01
C SER A 72 1.35 -7.43 -8.31
N ILE A 73 1.09 -7.38 -7.02
CA ILE A 73 1.22 -6.18 -6.18
C ILE A 73 2.34 -6.37 -5.17
N CYS A 74 3.22 -5.38 -5.03
CA CYS A 74 4.13 -5.28 -3.90
C CYS A 74 3.75 -4.09 -3.03
N ASP A 75 3.52 -4.35 -1.74
CA ASP A 75 3.24 -3.30 -0.74
C ASP A 75 4.47 -3.09 0.14
N VAL A 76 5.02 -1.89 0.09
CA VAL A 76 6.25 -1.55 0.79
C VAL A 76 5.93 -0.91 2.14
N GLY A 77 6.20 -1.65 3.22
CA GLY A 77 5.99 -1.16 4.58
C GLY A 77 4.52 -1.12 4.98
N ALA A 78 3.74 -2.11 4.57
CA ALA A 78 2.29 -2.19 4.79
C ALA A 78 1.86 -2.21 6.28
N GLY A 79 2.78 -2.38 7.21
CA GLY A 79 2.45 -2.45 8.62
C GLY A 79 1.55 -3.63 8.96
N ALA A 80 0.32 -3.34 9.34
CA ALA A 80 -0.70 -4.36 9.60
C ALA A 80 -1.42 -4.84 8.31
N GLY A 81 -0.86 -4.60 7.10
CA GLY A 81 -1.39 -5.08 5.84
C GLY A 81 -2.13 -4.04 4.99
N PHE A 82 -1.93 -2.76 5.27
CA PHE A 82 -2.64 -1.67 4.58
C PHE A 82 -1.77 -0.98 3.51
N PRO A 83 -2.24 -0.82 2.27
CA PRO A 83 -3.61 -1.08 1.79
C PRO A 83 -3.82 -2.49 1.19
N SER A 84 -2.80 -3.30 1.01
CA SER A 84 -2.85 -4.46 0.12
C SER A 84 -3.75 -5.61 0.60
N ILE A 85 -3.91 -5.85 1.89
CA ILE A 85 -4.79 -6.93 2.38
C ILE A 85 -6.27 -6.58 2.20
N PRO A 86 -6.78 -5.37 2.53
CA PRO A 86 -8.14 -4.99 2.16
C PRO A 86 -8.41 -5.08 0.64
N LEU A 87 -7.45 -4.66 -0.20
CA LEU A 87 -7.56 -4.82 -1.66
C LEU A 87 -7.61 -6.31 -2.06
N LYS A 88 -6.81 -7.17 -1.44
CA LYS A 88 -6.83 -8.63 -1.68
C LYS A 88 -8.16 -9.27 -1.30
N ILE A 89 -8.80 -8.82 -0.22
CA ILE A 89 -10.13 -9.30 0.17
C ILE A 89 -11.16 -8.92 -0.90
N ILE A 90 -11.12 -7.69 -1.43
CA ILE A 90 -12.04 -7.23 -2.48
C ILE A 90 -11.73 -7.87 -3.83
N PHE A 91 -10.46 -8.04 -4.18
CA PHE A 91 -9.97 -8.58 -5.45
C PHE A 91 -9.15 -9.85 -5.20
N PRO A 92 -9.79 -11.01 -4.98
CA PRO A 92 -9.10 -12.23 -4.55
C PRO A 92 -8.11 -12.80 -5.57
N GLU A 93 -8.15 -12.37 -6.82
CA GLU A 93 -7.20 -12.78 -7.87
C GLU A 93 -5.84 -12.08 -7.79
N LEU A 94 -5.72 -11.02 -7.00
CA LEU A 94 -4.45 -10.30 -6.80
C LEU A 94 -3.39 -11.22 -6.19
N LYS A 95 -2.16 -11.11 -6.68
CA LYS A 95 -0.97 -11.75 -6.07
C LYS A 95 -0.24 -10.70 -5.25
N VAL A 96 -0.30 -10.82 -3.94
CA VAL A 96 0.21 -9.79 -3.03
C VAL A 96 1.52 -10.22 -2.39
N THR A 97 2.53 -9.36 -2.49
CA THR A 97 3.77 -9.47 -1.71
C THR A 97 3.87 -8.24 -0.80
N ILE A 98 4.04 -8.45 0.49
CA ILE A 98 4.34 -7.38 1.45
C ILE A 98 5.80 -7.50 1.89
N VAL A 99 6.55 -6.41 1.80
CA VAL A 99 7.88 -6.30 2.39
C VAL A 99 7.85 -5.32 3.56
N ASP A 100 8.25 -5.78 4.74
CA ASP A 100 8.35 -4.94 5.94
C ASP A 100 9.64 -5.26 6.71
N SER A 101 10.26 -4.23 7.26
CA SER A 101 11.52 -4.34 8.01
C SER A 101 11.35 -4.84 9.45
N LEU A 102 10.13 -5.01 9.93
CA LEU A 102 9.82 -5.46 11.28
C LEU A 102 9.25 -6.88 11.27
N ASN A 103 10.04 -7.86 11.73
CA ASN A 103 9.65 -9.26 11.75
C ASN A 103 8.32 -9.53 12.48
N LYS A 104 8.03 -8.78 13.53
CA LYS A 104 6.77 -8.90 14.28
C LYS A 104 5.53 -8.61 13.39
N ARG A 105 5.64 -7.67 12.42
CA ARG A 105 4.56 -7.40 11.46
C ARG A 105 4.38 -8.54 10.49
N ILE A 106 5.48 -9.13 10.03
CA ILE A 106 5.45 -10.32 9.17
C ILE A 106 4.79 -11.51 9.88
N GLN A 107 5.07 -11.70 11.17
CA GLN A 107 4.39 -12.74 11.97
C GLN A 107 2.87 -12.51 12.04
N PHE A 108 2.45 -11.28 12.30
CA PHE A 108 1.03 -10.91 12.28
C PHE A 108 0.40 -11.18 10.92
N LEU A 109 1.05 -10.76 9.83
CA LEU A 109 0.52 -10.91 8.47
C LEU A 109 0.38 -12.38 8.06
N ASN A 110 1.32 -13.25 8.45
CA ASN A 110 1.17 -14.69 8.21
C ASN A 110 -0.04 -15.25 8.93
N HIS A 111 -0.18 -14.96 10.24
CA HIS A 111 -1.33 -15.41 11.01
C HIS A 111 -2.66 -14.87 10.45
N LEU A 112 -2.69 -13.59 10.11
CA LEU A 112 -3.86 -12.96 9.48
C LEU A 112 -4.25 -13.65 8.17
N ALA A 113 -3.28 -13.94 7.30
CA ALA A 113 -3.54 -14.57 6.01
C ALA A 113 -4.09 -16.00 6.17
N ASP A 114 -3.54 -16.76 7.13
CA ASP A 114 -4.01 -18.11 7.46
C ASP A 114 -5.47 -18.07 7.95
N ASP A 115 -5.79 -17.19 8.89
CA ASP A 115 -7.14 -17.08 9.47
C ASP A 115 -8.17 -16.54 8.45
N LEU A 116 -7.76 -15.66 7.56
CA LEU A 116 -8.61 -15.16 6.48
C LEU A 116 -8.70 -16.12 5.27
N GLY A 117 -7.91 -17.21 5.25
CA GLY A 117 -7.84 -18.15 4.13
C GLY A 117 -7.33 -17.55 2.83
N LEU A 118 -6.46 -16.51 2.91
CA LEU A 118 -5.95 -15.82 1.73
C LEU A 118 -4.94 -16.69 0.96
N GLN A 119 -5.13 -16.78 -0.36
CA GLN A 119 -4.19 -17.46 -1.26
C GLN A 119 -3.35 -16.42 -2.02
N ASP A 120 -2.22 -16.85 -2.60
CA ASP A 120 -1.33 -15.98 -3.40
C ASP A 120 -0.87 -14.72 -2.65
N VAL A 121 -0.54 -14.89 -1.37
CA VAL A 121 0.06 -13.84 -0.53
C VAL A 121 1.44 -14.28 -0.05
N SER A 122 2.39 -13.34 0.01
CA SER A 122 3.76 -13.57 0.48
C SER A 122 4.22 -12.42 1.36
N PHE A 123 4.83 -12.73 2.49
CA PHE A 123 5.29 -11.73 3.44
C PHE A 123 6.80 -11.88 3.66
N VAL A 124 7.56 -10.82 3.36
CA VAL A 124 9.02 -10.84 3.37
C VAL A 124 9.56 -9.90 4.42
N HIS A 125 10.32 -10.45 5.38
CA HIS A 125 11.05 -9.65 6.35
C HIS A 125 12.36 -9.17 5.72
N ASP A 126 12.35 -7.97 5.17
CA ASP A 126 13.53 -7.32 4.60
C ASP A 126 13.35 -5.79 4.58
N ARG A 127 14.43 -5.08 4.36
CA ARG A 127 14.37 -3.65 4.01
C ARG A 127 14.08 -3.48 2.53
N ALA A 128 13.22 -2.51 2.19
CA ALA A 128 12.87 -2.22 0.81
C ALA A 128 14.10 -1.96 -0.08
N GLU A 129 15.14 -1.32 0.46
CA GLU A 129 16.39 -1.04 -0.26
C GLU A 129 17.17 -2.33 -0.61
N THR A 130 17.13 -3.34 0.23
CA THR A 130 17.74 -4.66 -0.03
C THR A 130 16.87 -5.44 -1.00
N PHE A 131 15.59 -5.53 -0.72
CA PHE A 131 14.59 -6.22 -1.52
C PHE A 131 14.56 -5.72 -2.97
N GLY A 132 14.64 -4.40 -3.18
CA GLY A 132 14.66 -3.78 -4.51
C GLY A 132 15.95 -3.98 -5.32
N LYS A 133 16.98 -4.64 -4.74
CA LYS A 133 18.21 -5.05 -5.42
C LYS A 133 18.24 -6.52 -5.77
N GLY A 134 17.39 -7.34 -5.13
CA GLY A 134 17.31 -8.78 -5.29
C GLY A 134 16.49 -9.20 -6.52
N ASP A 135 16.03 -10.43 -6.48
CA ASP A 135 15.30 -11.11 -7.58
C ASP A 135 13.94 -10.47 -7.87
N TYR A 136 13.40 -9.71 -6.94
CA TYR A 136 12.12 -9.02 -7.06
C TYR A 136 12.20 -7.67 -7.77
N ARG A 137 13.40 -7.27 -8.20
CA ARG A 137 13.60 -6.02 -8.93
C ARG A 137 12.83 -6.00 -10.23
N GLU A 138 12.09 -4.88 -10.46
CA GLU A 138 11.30 -4.64 -11.69
C GLU A 138 10.38 -5.81 -12.09
N SER A 139 9.75 -6.47 -11.10
CA SER A 139 8.94 -7.66 -11.30
C SER A 139 7.43 -7.47 -11.09
N TYR A 140 7.01 -6.38 -10.42
CA TYR A 140 5.62 -6.18 -10.06
C TYR A 140 4.85 -5.30 -11.04
N ASP A 141 3.56 -5.62 -11.25
CA ASP A 141 2.63 -4.82 -12.05
C ASP A 141 2.23 -3.55 -11.31
N ILE A 142 2.07 -3.65 -9.99
CA ILE A 142 1.78 -2.51 -9.11
C ILE A 142 2.71 -2.57 -7.91
N VAL A 143 3.28 -1.42 -7.56
CA VAL A 143 3.90 -1.24 -6.24
C VAL A 143 3.13 -0.16 -5.52
N THR A 144 2.84 -0.36 -4.24
CA THR A 144 2.12 0.61 -3.42
C THR A 144 2.82 0.85 -2.10
N ALA A 145 2.54 1.98 -1.48
CA ALA A 145 2.96 2.29 -0.12
C ALA A 145 2.02 3.34 0.49
N ARG A 146 1.73 3.18 1.79
CA ARG A 146 0.92 4.11 2.59
C ARG A 146 1.60 4.42 3.92
N ALA A 147 1.72 5.71 4.26
CA ALA A 147 2.23 6.18 5.55
C ALA A 147 3.65 5.70 5.94
N VAL A 148 4.53 5.47 4.97
CA VAL A 148 5.90 4.96 5.22
C VAL A 148 6.92 6.08 5.29
N ALA A 149 6.94 6.97 4.30
CA ALA A 149 7.91 8.06 4.19
C ALA A 149 7.41 9.15 3.23
N ARG A 150 8.17 10.25 3.09
CA ARG A 150 7.92 11.28 2.06
C ARG A 150 8.06 10.67 0.66
N LEU A 151 7.34 11.24 -0.31
CA LEU A 151 7.29 10.70 -1.67
C LEU A 151 8.66 10.60 -2.35
N THR A 152 9.57 11.54 -2.09
CA THR A 152 10.96 11.50 -2.56
C THR A 152 11.68 10.20 -2.16
N VAL A 153 11.51 9.79 -0.90
CA VAL A 153 12.07 8.56 -0.34
C VAL A 153 11.33 7.34 -0.88
N LEU A 154 9.99 7.38 -0.85
CA LEU A 154 9.15 6.29 -1.37
C LEU A 154 9.46 5.97 -2.82
N SER A 155 9.70 6.99 -3.65
CA SER A 155 10.06 6.80 -5.06
C SER A 155 11.30 5.92 -5.21
N GLU A 156 12.33 6.12 -4.37
CA GLU A 156 13.54 5.30 -4.40
C GLU A 156 13.32 3.88 -3.85
N LEU A 157 12.41 3.70 -2.90
CA LEU A 157 12.09 2.39 -2.35
C LEU A 157 11.18 1.55 -3.28
N CYS A 158 10.26 2.22 -3.99
CA CYS A 158 9.19 1.56 -4.74
C CYS A 158 9.47 1.40 -6.23
N LEU A 159 9.96 2.46 -6.93
CA LEU A 159 10.18 2.42 -8.38
C LEU A 159 11.15 1.32 -8.86
N PRO A 160 12.21 0.95 -8.10
CA PRO A 160 13.05 -0.19 -8.47
C PRO A 160 12.34 -1.55 -8.49
N LEU A 161 11.17 -1.67 -7.86
CA LEU A 161 10.36 -2.90 -7.82
C LEU A 161 9.34 -2.96 -8.96
N VAL A 162 8.96 -1.80 -9.51
CA VAL A 162 7.95 -1.69 -10.58
C VAL A 162 8.51 -2.20 -11.90
N ARG A 163 7.81 -3.12 -12.54
CA ARG A 163 8.10 -3.56 -13.92
C ARG A 163 8.00 -2.38 -14.89
N LYS A 164 8.87 -2.32 -15.88
CA LYS A 164 8.75 -1.32 -16.96
C LYS A 164 7.40 -1.45 -17.66
N GLY A 165 6.71 -0.34 -17.82
CA GLY A 165 5.34 -0.26 -18.36
C GLY A 165 4.24 -0.41 -17.30
N SER A 166 4.60 -0.66 -16.05
CA SER A 166 3.72 -0.81 -14.89
C SER A 166 3.77 0.42 -13.98
N GLN A 167 3.19 0.38 -12.76
CA GLN A 167 2.89 1.59 -12.01
C GLN A 167 3.26 1.50 -10.53
N PHE A 168 3.71 2.63 -9.99
CA PHE A 168 3.76 2.88 -8.56
C PHE A 168 2.56 3.74 -8.17
N ILE A 169 1.77 3.28 -7.20
CA ILE A 169 0.60 3.96 -6.64
C ILE A 169 0.93 4.38 -5.22
N ALA A 170 1.20 5.66 -5.02
CA ALA A 170 1.50 6.23 -3.72
C ALA A 170 0.22 6.79 -3.08
N LEU A 171 -0.06 6.39 -1.83
CA LEU A 171 -1.20 6.88 -1.05
C LEU A 171 -0.72 7.89 -0.02
N LYS A 172 -1.21 9.12 -0.16
CA LYS A 172 -0.80 10.29 0.63
C LYS A 172 -2.02 10.94 1.30
N SER A 173 -1.75 11.76 2.30
CA SER A 173 -2.73 12.65 2.94
C SER A 173 -2.64 14.07 2.37
N SER A 174 -3.17 15.08 3.03
CA SER A 174 -3.24 16.48 2.60
C SER A 174 -1.93 17.14 2.13
N LYS A 175 -0.76 16.58 2.47
CA LYS A 175 0.56 17.09 2.01
C LYS A 175 1.05 16.47 0.70
N GLY A 176 0.21 15.72 0.01
CA GLY A 176 0.61 14.99 -1.19
C GLY A 176 1.11 15.88 -2.33
N GLU A 177 0.50 17.04 -2.56
CA GLU A 177 0.92 17.97 -3.62
C GLU A 177 2.32 18.55 -3.34
N GLU A 178 2.56 19.04 -2.12
CA GLU A 178 3.88 19.55 -1.71
C GLU A 178 4.96 18.46 -1.86
N GLU A 179 4.66 17.25 -1.42
CA GLU A 179 5.58 16.12 -1.55
C GLU A 179 5.81 15.71 -3.00
N LEU A 180 4.79 15.85 -3.86
CA LEU A 180 4.90 15.55 -5.29
C LEU A 180 5.85 16.51 -6.01
N ASP A 181 5.73 17.80 -5.73
CA ASP A 181 6.62 18.81 -6.31
C ASP A 181 8.08 18.54 -5.95
N GLU A 182 8.35 18.23 -4.68
CA GLU A 182 9.69 17.87 -4.24
C GLU A 182 10.22 16.55 -4.84
N ALA A 183 9.33 15.62 -5.16
CA ALA A 183 9.69 14.29 -5.64
C ALA A 183 9.91 14.20 -7.15
N GLN A 184 9.58 15.23 -7.94
CA GLN A 184 9.67 15.20 -9.41
C GLN A 184 11.05 14.77 -9.91
N PHE A 185 12.11 15.33 -9.33
CA PHE A 185 13.47 14.94 -9.68
C PHE A 185 13.77 13.48 -9.37
N ALA A 186 13.40 12.99 -8.18
CA ALA A 186 13.59 11.61 -7.77
C ALA A 186 12.83 10.64 -8.69
N ILE A 187 11.56 10.92 -8.96
CA ILE A 187 10.71 10.13 -9.85
C ILE A 187 11.36 9.98 -11.22
N ASN A 188 11.80 11.09 -11.81
CA ASN A 188 12.44 11.08 -13.12
C ASN A 188 13.75 10.26 -13.13
N VAL A 189 14.65 10.53 -12.18
CA VAL A 189 15.95 9.83 -12.07
C VAL A 189 15.75 8.32 -11.91
N LEU A 190 14.68 7.89 -11.23
CA LEU A 190 14.36 6.48 -10.99
C LEU A 190 13.62 5.82 -12.15
N GLY A 191 13.33 6.57 -13.22
CA GLY A 191 12.70 6.06 -14.44
C GLY A 191 11.18 6.15 -14.43
N GLY A 192 10.60 6.86 -13.47
CA GLY A 192 9.18 7.15 -13.37
C GLY A 192 8.76 8.41 -14.13
N ASN A 193 7.44 8.55 -14.28
CA ASN A 193 6.77 9.77 -14.72
C ASN A 193 5.39 9.81 -14.09
N VAL A 194 5.02 10.94 -13.49
CA VAL A 194 3.67 11.11 -12.94
C VAL A 194 2.66 11.00 -14.08
N LYS A 195 1.71 10.08 -13.93
CA LYS A 195 0.64 9.86 -14.88
C LYS A 195 -0.58 10.67 -14.51
N GLU A 196 -1.00 10.57 -13.25
CA GLU A 196 -2.25 11.13 -12.77
C GLU A 196 -2.25 11.27 -11.26
N THR A 197 -3.01 12.22 -10.74
CA THR A 197 -3.26 12.42 -9.31
C THR A 197 -4.75 12.53 -9.07
N PHE A 198 -5.22 11.89 -7.99
CA PHE A 198 -6.62 11.93 -7.57
C PHE A 198 -6.68 12.47 -6.15
N ASN A 199 -7.38 13.60 -5.97
CA ASN A 199 -7.64 14.19 -4.66
C ASN A 199 -9.08 13.85 -4.26
N PHE A 200 -9.27 13.37 -3.05
CA PHE A 200 -10.57 13.03 -2.51
C PHE A 200 -10.59 13.16 -0.99
N GLU A 201 -11.77 13.22 -0.44
CA GLU A 201 -12.00 13.25 1.00
C GLU A 201 -12.61 11.92 1.46
N LEU A 202 -12.16 11.42 2.62
CA LEU A 202 -12.81 10.27 3.25
C LEU A 202 -14.17 10.68 3.81
N PRO A 203 -15.16 9.76 3.87
CA PRO A 203 -16.44 10.01 4.50
C PRO A 203 -16.28 10.57 5.93
N GLU A 204 -17.33 11.25 6.40
CA GLU A 204 -17.39 11.75 7.79
C GLU A 204 -16.24 12.72 8.14
N GLU A 205 -15.80 13.49 7.15
CA GLU A 205 -14.71 14.47 7.32
C GLU A 205 -13.42 13.83 7.89
N ALA A 206 -13.19 12.53 7.61
CA ALA A 206 -12.04 11.79 8.14
C ALA A 206 -10.69 12.15 7.47
N GLY A 207 -10.71 13.21 6.67
CA GLY A 207 -9.56 13.90 6.12
C GLY A 207 -9.30 13.63 4.64
N GLU A 208 -8.52 14.54 4.08
CA GLU A 208 -8.13 14.53 2.67
C GLU A 208 -7.14 13.40 2.36
N ARG A 209 -7.26 12.87 1.15
CA ARG A 209 -6.38 11.87 0.57
C ARG A 209 -5.97 12.26 -0.83
N GLN A 210 -4.76 11.83 -1.18
CA GLN A 210 -4.27 11.93 -2.55
C GLN A 210 -3.70 10.57 -2.98
N MET A 211 -4.15 10.09 -4.12
CA MET A 211 -3.55 8.96 -4.83
C MET A 211 -2.71 9.49 -5.99
N ILE A 212 -1.43 9.13 -6.01
CA ILE A 212 -0.48 9.55 -7.05
C ILE A 212 -0.10 8.30 -7.84
N VAL A 213 -0.40 8.30 -9.13
CA VAL A 213 -0.06 7.21 -10.06
C VAL A 213 1.17 7.60 -10.86
N ILE A 214 2.22 6.81 -10.74
CA ILE A 214 3.51 7.03 -11.39
C ILE A 214 3.80 5.88 -12.34
N ASP A 215 3.87 6.15 -13.64
CA ASP A 215 4.24 5.17 -14.66
C ASP A 215 5.74 4.88 -14.62
N LYS A 216 6.11 3.62 -14.71
CA LYS A 216 7.50 3.19 -14.90
C LYS A 216 7.87 3.22 -16.38
N ARG A 217 8.48 4.31 -16.82
CA ARG A 217 8.85 4.53 -18.24
C ARG A 217 10.16 3.90 -18.64
N ARG A 218 11.13 3.88 -17.73
CA ARG A 218 12.51 3.40 -17.96
C ARG A 218 12.95 2.49 -16.81
N GLN A 219 13.90 1.61 -17.09
CA GLN A 219 14.57 0.84 -16.05
C GLN A 219 15.27 1.77 -15.06
N THR A 220 15.18 1.45 -13.78
CA THR A 220 15.92 2.16 -12.74
C THR A 220 17.39 1.76 -12.79
N SER A 221 18.31 2.74 -12.76
CA SER A 221 19.75 2.46 -12.73
C SER A 221 20.11 1.54 -11.57
N LYS A 222 21.05 0.59 -11.79
CA LYS A 222 21.52 -0.39 -10.78
C LYS A 222 22.09 0.24 -9.50
N LYS A 223 22.46 1.53 -9.52
CA LYS A 223 22.88 2.25 -8.30
C LYS A 223 21.74 2.47 -7.31
N TYR A 224 20.46 2.35 -7.75
CA TYR A 224 19.28 2.49 -6.91
C TYR A 224 18.56 1.16 -6.71
N PRO A 225 17.88 0.96 -5.56
CA PRO A 225 17.92 1.87 -4.40
C PRO A 225 19.33 1.90 -3.80
N ARG A 226 19.67 3.01 -3.14
CA ARG A 226 20.93 3.13 -2.39
C ARG A 226 20.92 2.23 -1.16
N LYS A 227 22.02 2.17 -0.41
CA LYS A 227 22.15 1.34 0.81
C LYS A 227 21.04 1.68 1.82
N PRO A 228 20.59 0.70 2.65
CA PRO A 228 19.60 0.92 3.67
C PRO A 228 19.84 2.16 4.52
N GLY A 229 18.79 2.96 4.69
CA GLY A 229 18.80 4.24 5.41
C GLY A 229 19.34 5.43 4.63
N THR A 230 20.03 5.24 3.50
CA THR A 230 20.55 6.37 2.68
C THR A 230 19.42 7.20 2.05
N PRO A 231 18.35 6.57 1.48
CA PRO A 231 17.24 7.35 0.92
C PRO A 231 16.62 8.32 1.91
N ASN A 232 16.47 7.91 3.15
CA ASN A 232 15.88 8.74 4.20
C ASN A 232 16.82 9.84 4.72
N LYS A 233 18.13 9.54 4.84
CA LYS A 233 19.13 10.51 5.33
C LYS A 233 19.50 11.58 4.30
N SER A 234 19.45 11.25 3.03
CA SER A 234 19.83 12.09 1.91
C SER A 234 18.90 11.83 0.72
N PRO A 235 17.65 12.33 0.74
CA PRO A 235 16.72 12.17 -0.36
C PRO A 235 17.28 12.66 -1.69
N LEU A 236 16.76 12.11 -2.79
CA LEU A 236 17.11 12.56 -4.14
C LEU A 236 16.39 13.88 -4.43
N LEU A 237 17.10 14.98 -4.32
CA LEU A 237 16.63 16.33 -4.61
C LEU A 237 17.41 16.93 -5.79
N GLU A 238 16.75 17.81 -6.53
CA GLU A 238 17.42 18.67 -7.50
C GLU A 238 18.39 19.60 -6.77
N LYS A 239 19.60 19.77 -7.29
CA LYS A 239 20.63 20.60 -6.67
C LYS A 239 20.51 22.04 -7.13
#